data_b3b9cac39e52f8bcd7983b3c8be38a11
#
_entry.id   b3b9cac39e52f8bcd7983b3c8be38a11
#
_cell.length_a   1.000
_cell.length_b   1.000
_cell.length_c   1.000
_cell.angle_alpha   90.00
_cell.angle_beta   90.00
_cell.angle_gamma   90.00
#
_symmetry.space_group_name_H-M   'P 1'
#
loop_
_entity.id
_entity.type
_entity.pdbx_description
1 polymer ?
#
loop_
_entity_poly.entity_id
_entity_poly.type
_entity_poly.pdbx_seq_one_letter_code
_entity_poly.pdbx_strand_id
1 'polypeptide(L)'
;MTVKIEQVSAGRDRSIALDSSGQAWGWGSVKVLGAKLPPGYPADLCLSNPTEIGHNRYAQPVPQRLNPTSLPFALIADGHADTVAVRREGPVLSCRPVVSPENGIQRAPIAGVPASPTQVVQTESATIAMYADGTVWSWGMRVQGQLGRVSEALVAQPARIEALPPIALLAAGHSHVMALDRKGNVWTWGANAAGQLGQGDLLEKSLPRKLNLPARIKRIAAGDTHSLAVDEAARLWAWGSNHHGQAGDVSARHLTRPTRVGTRFPVAQIDGGMFYTVATSVHGDVFAWGWNGLGQLGAEAPPASARPVRLASLRRVTQLSAGVGHVLALSDQGVHAWGNNRCSACGDFPSIQVQPRPNLVAFA
;
A
#
# COMPACT_ATOMS: atom_id res chain seq x y z
N MET A 1 -17.11 1.26 -23.91
CA MET A 1 -17.22 2.30 -22.85
C MET A 1 -15.87 2.37 -22.16
N THR A 2 -15.33 3.56 -21.98
CA THR A 2 -14.03 3.73 -21.31
C THR A 2 -14.21 3.45 -19.81
N VAL A 3 -13.44 2.53 -19.24
CA VAL A 3 -13.47 2.22 -17.79
C VAL A 3 -12.92 3.41 -17.03
N LYS A 4 -13.73 4.00 -16.14
CA LYS A 4 -13.31 5.11 -15.29
C LYS A 4 -12.83 4.58 -13.93
N ILE A 5 -11.53 4.56 -13.73
CA ILE A 5 -10.92 4.16 -12.44
C ILE A 5 -11.03 5.29 -11.41
N GLU A 6 -11.40 4.94 -10.18
CA GLU A 6 -11.53 5.86 -9.04
C GLU A 6 -10.56 5.55 -7.90
N GLN A 7 -10.07 4.32 -7.79
CA GLN A 7 -9.10 3.93 -6.77
C GLN A 7 -8.06 2.98 -7.35
N VAL A 8 -6.81 3.11 -6.91
CA VAL A 8 -5.73 2.16 -7.16
C VAL A 8 -5.08 1.73 -5.85
N SER A 9 -4.62 0.48 -5.79
CA SER A 9 -3.88 -0.07 -4.65
C SER A 9 -2.78 -0.98 -5.17
N ALA A 10 -1.53 -0.66 -4.81
CA ALA A 10 -0.35 -1.46 -5.12
C ALA A 10 0.02 -2.31 -3.91
N GLY A 11 0.07 -3.62 -4.08
CA GLY A 11 0.48 -4.56 -3.06
C GLY A 11 1.94 -4.98 -3.21
N ARG A 12 2.26 -6.23 -2.81
CA ARG A 12 3.63 -6.75 -2.91
C ARG A 12 4.05 -6.96 -4.36
N ASP A 13 3.33 -7.81 -5.09
CA ASP A 13 3.64 -8.22 -6.47
C ASP A 13 2.40 -8.18 -7.37
N ARG A 14 1.39 -7.42 -6.98
CA ARG A 14 0.12 -7.28 -7.68
C ARG A 14 -0.43 -5.88 -7.55
N SER A 15 -1.37 -5.57 -8.41
CA SER A 15 -2.03 -4.29 -8.49
C SER A 15 -3.53 -4.48 -8.59
N ILE A 16 -4.27 -3.59 -7.97
CA ILE A 16 -5.74 -3.60 -8.00
C ILE A 16 -6.24 -2.19 -8.31
N ALA A 17 -7.30 -2.11 -9.08
CA ALA A 17 -8.04 -0.89 -9.34
C ALA A 17 -9.54 -1.10 -9.08
N LEU A 18 -10.22 -0.04 -8.68
CA LEU A 18 -11.67 0.00 -8.51
C LEU A 18 -12.23 1.07 -9.45
N ASP A 19 -13.20 0.70 -10.26
CA ASP A 19 -13.86 1.64 -11.15
C ASP A 19 -15.12 2.28 -10.51
N SER A 20 -15.67 3.28 -11.18
CA SER A 20 -16.84 4.04 -10.71
C SER A 20 -18.12 3.21 -10.55
N SER A 21 -18.18 2.03 -11.16
CA SER A 21 -19.29 1.09 -11.01
C SER A 21 -19.14 0.19 -9.76
N GLY A 22 -17.95 0.18 -9.13
CA GLY A 22 -17.59 -0.74 -8.04
C GLY A 22 -17.05 -2.08 -8.54
N GLN A 23 -16.66 -2.16 -9.83
CA GLN A 23 -15.95 -3.31 -10.38
C GLN A 23 -14.47 -3.21 -9.98
N ALA A 24 -13.96 -4.24 -9.33
CA ALA A 24 -12.54 -4.36 -9.05
C ALA A 24 -11.82 -5.09 -10.19
N TRP A 25 -10.63 -4.60 -10.51
CA TRP A 25 -9.73 -5.12 -11.52
C TRP A 25 -8.41 -5.48 -10.87
N GLY A 26 -7.86 -6.64 -11.16
CA GLY A 26 -6.59 -7.10 -10.59
C GLY A 26 -5.65 -7.63 -11.64
N TRP A 27 -4.35 -7.37 -11.45
CA TRP A 27 -3.25 -7.89 -12.27
C TRP A 27 -1.99 -8.07 -11.43
N GLY A 28 -0.98 -8.70 -12.02
CA GLY A 28 0.24 -9.06 -11.32
C GLY A 28 0.22 -10.50 -10.83
N SER A 29 0.79 -10.77 -9.66
CA SER A 29 0.89 -12.12 -9.10
C SER A 29 -0.47 -12.67 -8.69
N VAL A 30 -0.82 -13.85 -9.22
CA VAL A 30 -2.01 -14.62 -8.81
C VAL A 30 -1.58 -16.00 -8.32
N LYS A 31 -2.26 -16.54 -7.31
CA LYS A 31 -2.12 -17.93 -6.88
C LYS A 31 -3.15 -18.80 -7.59
N VAL A 32 -2.74 -19.96 -8.07
CA VAL A 32 -3.66 -20.97 -8.64
C VAL A 32 -3.76 -22.13 -7.66
N LEU A 33 -4.98 -22.48 -7.24
CA LEU A 33 -5.27 -23.70 -6.49
C LEU A 33 -5.56 -24.83 -7.47
N GLY A 34 -4.72 -25.88 -7.42
CA GLY A 34 -4.88 -27.09 -8.23
C GLY A 34 -3.72 -27.33 -9.18
N ALA A 35 -3.63 -28.58 -9.68
CA ALA A 35 -2.51 -29.04 -10.50
C ALA A 35 -2.59 -28.64 -11.99
N LYS A 36 -3.60 -27.88 -12.42
CA LYS A 36 -3.78 -27.49 -13.82
C LYS A 36 -4.07 -26.00 -13.95
N LEU A 37 -3.28 -25.34 -14.80
CA LEU A 37 -3.52 -23.97 -15.26
C LEU A 37 -4.79 -23.91 -16.13
N PRO A 38 -5.54 -22.79 -16.10
CA PRO A 38 -6.59 -22.57 -17.09
C PRO A 38 -6.03 -22.64 -18.53
N PRO A 39 -6.82 -23.10 -19.50
CA PRO A 39 -6.40 -23.10 -20.90
C PRO A 39 -6.01 -21.70 -21.36
N GLY A 40 -4.84 -21.58 -22.01
CA GLY A 40 -4.33 -20.30 -22.50
C GLY A 40 -3.39 -19.55 -21.54
N TYR A 41 -3.14 -20.06 -20.34
CA TYR A 41 -2.11 -19.51 -19.46
C TYR A 41 -0.73 -20.02 -19.88
N PRO A 42 0.23 -19.13 -20.21
CA PRO A 42 1.59 -19.54 -20.52
C PRO A 42 2.25 -20.13 -19.27
N ALA A 43 2.72 -21.38 -19.37
CA ALA A 43 3.30 -22.12 -18.24
C ALA A 43 4.59 -21.51 -17.68
N ASP A 44 5.21 -20.60 -18.43
CA ASP A 44 6.56 -20.08 -18.17
C ASP A 44 6.57 -18.70 -17.50
N LEU A 45 5.40 -18.16 -17.15
CA LEU A 45 5.27 -16.78 -16.72
C LEU A 45 5.25 -16.65 -15.20
N CYS A 46 6.32 -16.05 -14.71
CA CYS A 46 6.54 -15.59 -13.35
C CYS A 46 6.68 -16.65 -12.27
N LEU A 47 7.84 -17.20 -12.20
CA LEU A 47 8.32 -17.92 -11.03
C LEU A 47 8.87 -16.91 -10.04
N SER A 48 8.11 -16.57 -9.00
CA SER A 48 8.75 -16.16 -7.76
C SER A 48 9.47 -17.38 -7.23
N ASN A 49 10.78 -17.32 -7.21
CA ASN A 49 11.79 -18.22 -6.69
C ASN A 49 11.29 -19.66 -6.35
N PRO A 50 11.68 -20.72 -7.10
CA PRO A 50 11.19 -22.09 -6.88
C PRO A 50 11.53 -22.69 -5.51
N THR A 51 12.29 -22.02 -4.68
CA THR A 51 12.65 -22.41 -3.30
C THR A 51 11.63 -21.99 -2.25
N GLU A 52 10.66 -21.12 -2.52
CA GLU A 52 9.58 -20.85 -1.61
C GLU A 52 8.38 -21.77 -1.84
N ILE A 53 8.53 -22.98 -1.30
CA ILE A 53 7.46 -23.86 -0.82
C ILE A 53 6.14 -23.81 -1.60
N GLY A 54 6.01 -24.68 -2.63
CA GLY A 54 4.74 -25.30 -3.01
C GLY A 54 3.58 -24.42 -3.47
N HIS A 55 3.81 -23.17 -3.84
CA HIS A 55 2.76 -22.28 -4.31
C HIS A 55 2.95 -21.93 -5.77
N ASN A 56 2.10 -22.48 -6.63
CA ASN A 56 1.98 -22.10 -8.03
C ASN A 56 1.51 -20.63 -8.10
N ARG A 57 2.42 -19.67 -8.30
CA ARG A 57 2.13 -18.28 -8.58
C ARG A 57 2.32 -18.02 -10.06
N TYR A 58 1.40 -17.29 -10.66
CA TYR A 58 1.41 -16.93 -12.06
C TYR A 58 1.28 -15.43 -12.22
N ALA A 59 1.83 -14.91 -13.32
CA ALA A 59 1.67 -13.52 -13.68
C ALA A 59 0.40 -13.33 -14.50
N GLN A 60 -0.40 -12.34 -14.13
CA GLN A 60 -1.55 -11.85 -14.88
C GLN A 60 -1.21 -10.47 -15.45
N PRO A 61 -0.79 -10.36 -16.73
CA PRO A 61 -0.33 -9.10 -17.30
C PRO A 61 -1.46 -8.11 -17.60
N VAL A 62 -2.65 -8.59 -17.88
CA VAL A 62 -3.81 -7.75 -18.22
C VAL A 62 -4.77 -7.70 -17.04
N PRO A 63 -5.29 -6.52 -16.65
CA PRO A 63 -6.30 -6.40 -15.61
C PRO A 63 -7.51 -7.31 -15.87
N GLN A 64 -7.85 -8.13 -14.87
CA GLN A 64 -9.01 -9.02 -14.89
C GLN A 64 -10.03 -8.56 -13.87
N ARG A 65 -11.30 -8.73 -14.22
CA ARG A 65 -12.41 -8.45 -13.28
C ARG A 65 -12.38 -9.41 -12.10
N LEU A 66 -12.40 -8.85 -10.89
CA LEU A 66 -12.30 -9.62 -9.65
C LEU A 66 -13.65 -9.92 -8.99
N ASN A 67 -14.71 -9.23 -9.38
CA ASN A 67 -16.05 -9.44 -8.82
C ASN A 67 -17.13 -9.52 -9.91
N PRO A 68 -18.23 -10.24 -9.67
CA PRO A 68 -19.41 -10.15 -10.51
C PRO A 68 -19.97 -8.71 -10.50
N THR A 69 -20.50 -8.26 -11.61
CA THR A 69 -21.11 -6.92 -11.75
C THR A 69 -22.27 -6.67 -10.79
N SER A 70 -22.93 -7.74 -10.31
CA SER A 70 -24.02 -7.67 -9.33
C SER A 70 -23.62 -7.37 -7.89
N LEU A 71 -22.31 -7.34 -7.59
CA LEU A 71 -21.78 -7.18 -6.24
C LEU A 71 -20.67 -6.11 -6.20
N PRO A 72 -21.03 -4.82 -6.30
CA PRO A 72 -20.07 -3.74 -6.36
C PRO A 72 -19.32 -3.58 -5.04
N PHE A 73 -18.01 -3.29 -5.14
CA PHE A 73 -17.19 -2.88 -4.01
C PHE A 73 -17.22 -1.36 -3.82
N ALA A 74 -17.04 -0.94 -2.58
CA ALA A 74 -16.86 0.46 -2.21
C ALA A 74 -15.40 0.79 -1.94
N LEU A 75 -14.61 -0.21 -1.51
CA LEU A 75 -13.23 -0.03 -1.10
C LEU A 75 -12.45 -1.33 -1.37
N ILE A 76 -11.20 -1.17 -1.75
CA ILE A 76 -10.22 -2.24 -1.87
C ILE A 76 -8.93 -1.83 -1.15
N ALA A 77 -8.30 -2.78 -0.49
CA ALA A 77 -6.97 -2.62 0.07
C ALA A 77 -6.15 -3.88 -0.22
N ASP A 78 -5.02 -3.70 -0.89
CA ASP A 78 -4.11 -4.79 -1.20
C ASP A 78 -2.91 -4.76 -0.25
N GLY A 79 -2.70 -5.86 0.45
CA GLY A 79 -1.62 -6.03 1.40
C GLY A 79 -0.54 -6.98 0.91
N HIS A 80 0.38 -7.35 1.79
CA HIS A 80 1.44 -8.29 1.45
C HIS A 80 0.93 -9.73 1.24
N ALA A 81 -0.08 -10.16 2.01
CA ALA A 81 -0.59 -11.53 1.99
C ALA A 81 -1.94 -11.66 1.27
N ASP A 82 -2.90 -10.83 1.62
CA ASP A 82 -4.28 -10.91 1.17
C ASP A 82 -4.78 -9.55 0.70
N THR A 83 -5.87 -9.57 -0.07
CA THR A 83 -6.65 -8.38 -0.42
C THR A 83 -7.88 -8.33 0.46
N VAL A 84 -8.21 -7.18 1.01
CA VAL A 84 -9.49 -6.94 1.66
C VAL A 84 -10.36 -6.10 0.73
N ALA A 85 -11.57 -6.57 0.49
CA ALA A 85 -12.58 -5.86 -0.27
C ALA A 85 -13.81 -5.59 0.60
N VAL A 86 -14.32 -4.38 0.51
CA VAL A 86 -15.51 -3.93 1.23
C VAL A 86 -16.62 -3.72 0.21
N ARG A 87 -17.74 -4.38 0.38
CA ARG A 87 -18.93 -4.14 -0.43
C ARG A 87 -19.58 -2.82 -0.06
N ARG A 88 -20.29 -2.20 -1.01
CA ARG A 88 -21.14 -1.02 -0.71
C ARG A 88 -22.17 -1.35 0.36
N GLU A 89 -22.71 -2.56 0.30
CA GLU A 89 -23.62 -3.12 1.30
C GLU A 89 -23.16 -4.55 1.63
N GLY A 90 -23.00 -4.85 2.90
CA GLY A 90 -22.65 -6.20 3.34
C GLY A 90 -21.31 -6.34 4.06
N PRO A 91 -20.83 -7.58 4.20
CA PRO A 91 -19.65 -7.87 5.01
C PRO A 91 -18.34 -7.41 4.37
N VAL A 92 -17.35 -7.18 5.21
CA VAL A 92 -15.94 -7.10 4.80
C VAL A 92 -15.48 -8.48 4.35
N LEU A 93 -14.85 -8.56 3.19
CA LEU A 93 -14.39 -9.81 2.60
C LEU A 93 -12.87 -9.88 2.63
N SER A 94 -12.33 -11.00 3.09
CA SER A 94 -10.96 -11.40 2.74
C SER A 94 -10.99 -12.02 1.34
N CYS A 95 -10.25 -11.43 0.44
CA CYS A 95 -10.12 -11.91 -0.93
C CYS A 95 -8.71 -12.45 -1.10
N ARG A 96 -8.55 -13.77 -1.11
CA ARG A 96 -7.30 -14.37 -1.56
C ARG A 96 -7.29 -14.37 -3.08
N PRO A 97 -6.26 -13.85 -3.73
CA PRO A 97 -6.13 -13.91 -5.19
C PRO A 97 -5.77 -15.34 -5.60
N VAL A 98 -6.74 -16.22 -5.51
CA VAL A 98 -6.66 -17.60 -5.93
C VAL A 98 -7.59 -17.75 -7.11
N VAL A 99 -7.01 -17.96 -8.30
CA VAL A 99 -7.81 -18.32 -9.47
C VAL A 99 -8.13 -19.81 -9.37
N SER A 100 -9.38 -20.12 -9.06
CA SER A 100 -9.94 -21.45 -9.28
C SER A 100 -10.44 -21.54 -10.71
N PRO A 101 -10.23 -22.67 -11.42
CA PRO A 101 -10.77 -22.88 -12.77
C PRO A 101 -12.27 -22.68 -12.90
N GLU A 102 -13.01 -22.80 -11.80
CA GLU A 102 -14.47 -22.83 -11.80
C GLU A 102 -15.12 -21.55 -11.25
N ASN A 103 -14.48 -20.73 -10.40
CA ASN A 103 -15.20 -19.69 -9.65
C ASN A 103 -14.43 -18.39 -9.34
N GLY A 104 -13.31 -18.10 -9.96
CA GLY A 104 -12.59 -16.84 -9.69
C GLY A 104 -12.01 -16.77 -8.27
N ILE A 105 -11.93 -15.57 -7.69
CA ILE A 105 -11.30 -15.32 -6.39
C ILE A 105 -12.11 -15.92 -5.24
N GLN A 106 -11.46 -16.72 -4.40
CA GLN A 106 -12.07 -17.18 -3.14
C GLN A 106 -12.31 -15.97 -2.22
N ARG A 107 -13.55 -15.85 -1.75
CA ARG A 107 -14.01 -14.78 -0.87
C ARG A 107 -14.64 -15.38 0.37
N ALA A 108 -14.21 -14.91 1.53
CA ALA A 108 -14.84 -15.28 2.80
C ALA A 108 -15.21 -14.03 3.59
N PRO A 109 -16.43 -13.96 4.14
CA PRO A 109 -16.78 -12.93 5.12
C PRO A 109 -15.87 -13.04 6.34
N ILE A 110 -15.42 -11.91 6.85
CA ILE A 110 -14.66 -11.86 8.10
C ILE A 110 -15.67 -11.71 9.22
N ALA A 111 -15.83 -12.79 10.02
CA ALA A 111 -16.78 -12.80 11.13
C ALA A 111 -16.37 -11.78 12.21
N GLY A 112 -17.35 -11.14 12.85
CA GLY A 112 -17.15 -10.22 13.97
C GLY A 112 -16.65 -8.82 13.58
N VAL A 113 -16.47 -8.52 12.28
CA VAL A 113 -16.15 -7.19 11.78
C VAL A 113 -17.44 -6.41 11.51
N PRO A 114 -17.63 -5.20 12.06
CA PRO A 114 -18.74 -4.35 11.65
C PRO A 114 -18.74 -4.08 10.14
N ALA A 115 -19.92 -3.92 9.56
CA ALA A 115 -20.04 -3.61 8.12
C ALA A 115 -19.57 -2.19 7.78
N SER A 116 -19.25 -1.96 6.52
CA SER A 116 -19.01 -0.63 5.91
C SER A 116 -17.89 0.20 6.56
N PRO A 117 -16.67 -0.33 6.73
CA PRO A 117 -15.54 0.52 7.08
C PRO A 117 -15.30 1.56 5.98
N THR A 118 -14.85 2.74 6.37
CA THR A 118 -14.51 3.84 5.46
C THR A 118 -13.08 3.79 4.94
N GLN A 119 -12.21 3.07 5.67
CA GLN A 119 -10.84 2.80 5.24
C GLN A 119 -10.37 1.46 5.81
N VAL A 120 -9.59 0.73 5.02
CA VAL A 120 -8.88 -0.47 5.44
C VAL A 120 -7.42 -0.35 5.02
N VAL A 121 -6.51 -0.68 5.94
CA VAL A 121 -5.08 -0.79 5.67
C VAL A 121 -4.57 -2.13 6.21
N GLN A 122 -3.49 -2.62 5.61
CA GLN A 122 -2.92 -3.92 5.97
C GLN A 122 -1.43 -3.81 6.24
N THR A 123 -0.98 -4.44 7.32
CA THR A 123 0.42 -4.82 7.51
C THR A 123 0.68 -6.17 6.85
N GLU A 124 1.89 -6.74 7.00
CA GLU A 124 2.16 -8.11 6.51
C GLU A 124 1.17 -9.15 7.07
N SER A 125 0.73 -8.99 8.30
CA SER A 125 0.03 -10.04 9.05
C SER A 125 -1.21 -9.59 9.82
N ALA A 126 -1.56 -8.31 9.76
CA ALA A 126 -2.75 -7.77 10.41
C ALA A 126 -3.50 -6.79 9.50
N THR A 127 -4.80 -6.74 9.68
CA THR A 127 -5.70 -5.79 9.01
C THR A 127 -6.25 -4.80 10.03
N ILE A 128 -6.30 -3.53 9.65
CA ILE A 128 -6.82 -2.43 10.45
C ILE A 128 -7.91 -1.73 9.65
N ALA A 129 -9.10 -1.57 10.22
CA ALA A 129 -10.26 -0.95 9.60
C ALA A 129 -10.74 0.25 10.41
N MET A 130 -11.07 1.34 9.72
CA MET A 130 -11.63 2.57 10.31
C MET A 130 -13.08 2.75 9.84
N TYR A 131 -13.92 3.26 10.73
CA TYR A 131 -15.34 3.51 10.51
C TYR A 131 -15.66 5.01 10.48
N ALA A 132 -16.85 5.37 10.02
CA ALA A 132 -17.27 6.76 9.83
C ALA A 132 -17.28 7.59 11.13
N ASP A 133 -17.52 6.94 12.28
CA ASP A 133 -17.43 7.57 13.61
C ASP A 133 -15.99 7.82 14.08
N GLY A 134 -15.00 7.27 13.36
CA GLY A 134 -13.58 7.33 13.67
C GLY A 134 -13.10 6.18 14.56
N THR A 135 -13.93 5.18 14.87
CA THR A 135 -13.50 3.99 15.57
C THR A 135 -12.60 3.14 14.69
N VAL A 136 -11.64 2.44 15.31
CA VAL A 136 -10.67 1.60 14.61
C VAL A 136 -10.71 0.18 15.17
N TRP A 137 -10.73 -0.81 14.28
CA TRP A 137 -10.73 -2.23 14.59
C TRP A 137 -9.49 -2.89 14.00
N SER A 138 -9.00 -3.94 14.64
CA SER A 138 -7.86 -4.73 14.15
C SER A 138 -8.10 -6.22 14.30
N TRP A 139 -7.50 -7.02 13.41
CA TRP A 139 -7.48 -8.49 13.47
C TRP A 139 -6.28 -9.05 12.72
N GLY A 140 -5.99 -10.32 12.91
CA GLY A 140 -4.86 -11.01 12.28
C GLY A 140 -3.81 -11.45 13.29
N MET A 141 -2.58 -11.66 12.83
CA MET A 141 -1.51 -12.21 13.68
C MET A 141 -0.91 -11.14 14.61
N ARG A 142 -0.65 -11.55 15.85
CA ARG A 142 0.04 -10.75 16.85
C ARG A 142 1.54 -11.08 16.85
N VAL A 143 2.31 -10.40 16.00
CA VAL A 143 3.75 -10.68 15.87
C VAL A 143 4.60 -9.56 16.50
N GLN A 144 4.38 -8.30 16.12
CA GLN A 144 5.21 -7.15 16.50
C GLN A 144 4.36 -5.98 17.01
N GLY A 145 3.27 -6.25 17.73
CA GLY A 145 2.42 -5.22 18.32
C GLY A 145 1.50 -4.48 17.33
N GLN A 146 1.47 -4.86 16.05
CA GLN A 146 0.70 -4.16 14.98
C GLN A 146 -0.81 -4.16 15.18
N LEU A 147 -1.36 -5.01 16.07
CA LEU A 147 -2.79 -4.99 16.40
C LEU A 147 -3.22 -3.73 17.18
N GLY A 148 -2.29 -3.02 17.82
CA GLY A 148 -2.58 -1.81 18.60
C GLY A 148 -3.41 -2.07 19.86
N ARG A 149 -3.51 -3.32 20.29
CA ARG A 149 -4.24 -3.76 21.48
C ARG A 149 -3.66 -5.05 22.04
N VAL A 150 -3.95 -5.33 23.29
CA VAL A 150 -3.60 -6.60 23.92
C VAL A 150 -4.46 -7.72 23.33
N SER A 151 -3.86 -8.84 23.00
CA SER A 151 -4.54 -10.08 22.62
C SER A 151 -3.74 -11.26 23.15
N GLU A 152 -4.39 -12.26 23.72
CA GLU A 152 -3.73 -13.50 24.16
C GLU A 152 -3.54 -14.47 22.98
N ALA A 153 -4.45 -14.45 22.02
CA ALA A 153 -4.37 -15.31 20.85
C ALA A 153 -3.30 -14.86 19.87
N LEU A 154 -2.56 -15.80 19.28
CA LEU A 154 -1.59 -15.53 18.20
C LEU A 154 -2.29 -14.95 16.97
N VAL A 155 -3.46 -15.52 16.61
CA VAL A 155 -4.34 -14.99 15.56
C VAL A 155 -5.55 -14.36 16.24
N ALA A 156 -5.54 -13.03 16.33
CA ALA A 156 -6.56 -12.28 17.04
C ALA A 156 -7.82 -12.11 16.18
N GLN A 157 -8.97 -12.37 16.79
CA GLN A 157 -10.28 -12.05 16.21
C GLN A 157 -10.46 -10.52 16.12
N PRO A 158 -11.36 -10.04 15.23
CA PRO A 158 -11.68 -8.64 15.14
C PRO A 158 -12.12 -8.03 16.48
N ALA A 159 -11.46 -6.94 16.87
CA ALA A 159 -11.86 -6.15 18.02
C ALA A 159 -11.42 -4.70 17.90
N ARG A 160 -12.09 -3.81 18.61
CA ARG A 160 -11.83 -2.38 18.62
C ARG A 160 -10.50 -2.04 19.32
N ILE A 161 -9.82 -1.01 18.86
CA ILE A 161 -8.66 -0.41 19.52
C ILE A 161 -9.16 0.73 20.39
N GLU A 162 -9.41 0.44 21.68
CA GLU A 162 -10.04 1.40 22.61
C GLU A 162 -9.15 2.60 22.97
N ALA A 163 -7.82 2.47 22.83
CA ALA A 163 -6.85 3.49 23.18
C ALA A 163 -6.79 4.68 22.20
N LEU A 164 -7.50 4.60 21.06
CA LEU A 164 -7.48 5.65 20.04
C LEU A 164 -8.64 6.64 20.21
N PRO A 165 -8.38 7.95 20.02
CA PRO A 165 -9.45 8.92 19.81
C PRO A 165 -10.10 8.70 18.44
N PRO A 166 -11.17 9.44 18.08
CA PRO A 166 -11.73 9.37 16.73
C PRO A 166 -10.70 9.67 15.64
N ILE A 167 -10.45 8.70 14.79
CA ILE A 167 -9.45 8.73 13.71
C ILE A 167 -10.06 9.24 12.41
N ALA A 168 -9.26 9.91 11.59
CA ALA A 168 -9.62 10.46 10.29
C ALA A 168 -8.87 9.77 9.14
N LEU A 169 -7.68 9.17 9.40
CA LEU A 169 -6.88 8.51 8.38
C LEU A 169 -6.00 7.43 9.01
N LEU A 170 -5.82 6.32 8.29
CA LEU A 170 -4.89 5.23 8.63
C LEU A 170 -3.80 5.11 7.56
N ALA A 171 -2.61 4.67 7.97
CA ALA A 171 -1.56 4.18 7.09
C ALA A 171 -0.87 3.00 7.75
N ALA A 172 -0.43 2.02 6.96
CA ALA A 172 0.27 0.84 7.46
C ALA A 172 1.51 0.56 6.61
N GLY A 173 2.61 0.30 7.28
CA GLY A 173 3.81 -0.26 6.67
C GLY A 173 3.85 -1.79 6.83
N HIS A 174 5.05 -2.38 6.70
CA HIS A 174 5.21 -3.83 6.81
C HIS A 174 4.69 -4.38 8.15
N SER A 175 5.10 -3.78 9.26
CA SER A 175 4.73 -4.23 10.62
C SER A 175 4.47 -3.08 11.59
N HIS A 176 4.20 -1.87 11.10
CA HIS A 176 3.81 -0.74 11.94
C HIS A 176 2.59 -0.04 11.35
N VAL A 177 1.90 0.69 12.19
CA VAL A 177 0.67 1.40 11.83
C VAL A 177 0.75 2.84 12.31
N MET A 178 0.19 3.72 11.52
CA MET A 178 -0.02 5.13 11.82
C MET A 178 -1.51 5.46 11.75
N ALA A 179 -1.97 6.29 12.66
CA ALA A 179 -3.32 6.86 12.62
C ALA A 179 -3.25 8.38 12.82
N LEU A 180 -4.03 9.11 12.03
CA LEU A 180 -4.20 10.56 12.15
C LEU A 180 -5.55 10.80 12.78
N ASP A 181 -5.58 11.48 13.94
CA ASP A 181 -6.84 11.84 14.58
C ASP A 181 -7.47 13.09 13.93
N ARG A 182 -8.75 13.34 14.21
CA ARG A 182 -9.50 14.51 13.70
C ARG A 182 -8.94 15.86 14.15
N LYS A 183 -8.00 15.87 15.13
CA LYS A 183 -7.32 17.08 15.61
C LYS A 183 -5.96 17.31 14.94
N GLY A 184 -5.54 16.43 14.01
CA GLY A 184 -4.26 16.52 13.33
C GLY A 184 -3.07 15.94 14.12
N ASN A 185 -3.31 15.12 15.16
CA ASN A 185 -2.26 14.42 15.86
C ASN A 185 -2.04 13.04 15.23
N VAL A 186 -0.78 12.59 15.21
CA VAL A 186 -0.39 11.27 14.71
C VAL A 186 -0.20 10.32 15.89
N TRP A 187 -0.69 9.11 15.74
CA TRP A 187 -0.54 7.97 16.64
C TRP A 187 0.20 6.87 15.93
N THR A 188 1.17 6.20 16.59
CA THR A 188 1.99 5.16 16.00
C THR A 188 2.09 3.96 16.93
N TRP A 189 2.11 2.75 16.36
CA TRP A 189 2.31 1.48 17.08
C TRP A 189 2.83 0.38 16.16
N GLY A 190 3.25 -0.74 16.73
CA GLY A 190 3.83 -1.87 16.01
C GLY A 190 5.35 -1.93 16.12
N ALA A 191 5.99 -2.49 15.11
CA ALA A 191 7.45 -2.63 15.00
C ALA A 191 8.17 -1.27 14.99
N ASN A 192 9.39 -1.23 15.57
CA ASN A 192 10.17 0.00 15.69
C ASN A 192 11.70 -0.20 15.53
N ALA A 193 12.15 -1.35 15.02
CA ALA A 193 13.58 -1.64 14.92
C ALA A 193 14.38 -0.66 14.03
N ALA A 194 13.70 0.06 13.14
CA ALA A 194 14.28 1.12 12.31
C ALA A 194 13.92 2.54 12.77
N GLY A 195 13.20 2.71 13.89
CA GLY A 195 12.71 4.00 14.37
C GLY A 195 11.41 4.46 13.68
N GLN A 196 10.69 3.57 12.98
CA GLN A 196 9.51 3.89 12.19
C GLN A 196 8.31 4.38 13.01
N LEU A 197 8.32 4.26 14.32
CA LEU A 197 7.32 4.87 15.21
C LEU A 197 7.62 6.34 15.54
N GLY A 198 8.86 6.81 15.33
CA GLY A 198 9.23 8.22 15.55
C GLY A 198 9.27 8.65 17.02
N GLN A 199 9.22 7.71 17.99
CA GLN A 199 9.08 7.96 19.42
C GLN A 199 10.40 8.34 20.12
N GLY A 200 11.53 8.35 19.38
CA GLY A 200 12.85 8.66 19.89
C GLY A 200 13.63 7.44 20.39
N ASP A 201 13.08 6.24 20.24
CA ASP A 201 13.69 4.96 20.59
C ASP A 201 13.52 3.95 19.43
N LEU A 202 13.98 2.71 19.64
CA LEU A 202 13.85 1.59 18.69
C LEU A 202 12.98 0.45 19.25
N LEU A 203 12.20 0.70 20.31
CA LEU A 203 11.38 -0.29 20.98
C LEU A 203 10.00 -0.38 20.32
N GLU A 204 9.53 -1.59 20.05
CA GLU A 204 8.16 -1.82 19.58
C GLU A 204 7.12 -1.32 20.58
N LYS A 205 5.95 -0.98 20.11
CA LYS A 205 4.82 -0.51 20.93
C LYS A 205 3.57 -1.29 20.55
N SER A 206 3.07 -2.11 21.47
CA SER A 206 1.84 -2.88 21.26
C SER A 206 0.56 -2.05 21.40
N LEU A 207 0.64 -0.84 21.93
CA LEU A 207 -0.47 0.09 22.07
C LEU A 207 -0.16 1.39 21.33
N PRO A 208 -1.17 2.04 20.73
CA PRO A 208 -1.01 3.34 20.08
C PRO A 208 -0.42 4.38 21.03
N ARG A 209 0.60 5.08 20.57
CA ARG A 209 1.19 6.23 21.28
C ARG A 209 1.15 7.47 20.41
N LYS A 210 0.72 8.57 21.00
CA LYS A 210 0.73 9.87 20.35
C LYS A 210 2.16 10.31 20.08
N LEU A 211 2.41 10.69 18.82
CA LEU A 211 3.71 11.18 18.37
C LEU A 211 3.80 12.70 18.59
N ASN A 212 4.93 13.17 19.09
CA ASN A 212 5.19 14.59 19.22
C ASN A 212 5.72 15.14 17.90
N LEU A 213 4.87 15.84 17.17
CA LEU A 213 5.18 16.53 15.91
C LEU A 213 5.08 18.05 16.12
N PRO A 214 5.98 18.84 15.51
CA PRO A 214 6.01 20.30 15.71
C PRO A 214 4.93 21.04 14.92
N ALA A 215 4.06 20.31 14.19
CA ALA A 215 3.00 20.87 13.37
C ALA A 215 1.79 19.94 13.33
N ARG A 216 0.61 20.50 13.02
CA ARG A 216 -0.60 19.71 12.75
C ARG A 216 -0.44 19.01 11.41
N ILE A 217 -0.80 17.73 11.39
CA ILE A 217 -0.68 16.87 10.23
C ILE A 217 -2.03 16.77 9.50
N LYS A 218 -1.99 16.77 8.18
CA LYS A 218 -3.16 16.56 7.32
C LYS A 218 -3.11 15.25 6.50
N ARG A 219 -1.92 14.65 6.35
CA ARG A 219 -1.75 13.37 5.63
C ARG A 219 -0.65 12.55 6.29
N ILE A 220 -0.83 11.24 6.24
CA ILE A 220 0.15 10.24 6.67
C ILE A 220 0.28 9.17 5.60
N ALA A 221 1.45 8.57 5.49
CA ALA A 221 1.70 7.37 4.70
C ALA A 221 2.84 6.56 5.33
N ALA A 222 2.94 5.30 4.99
CA ALA A 222 3.97 4.41 5.50
C ALA A 222 4.56 3.57 4.36
N GLY A 223 5.89 3.51 4.30
CA GLY A 223 6.57 2.44 3.58
C GLY A 223 6.81 1.24 4.50
N ASP A 224 7.58 0.24 4.05
CA ASP A 224 7.80 -0.97 4.85
C ASP A 224 8.35 -0.65 6.25
N THR A 225 9.38 0.17 6.32
CA THR A 225 10.09 0.49 7.57
C THR A 225 10.38 1.98 7.76
N HIS A 226 9.66 2.85 7.04
CA HIS A 226 9.71 4.29 7.22
C HIS A 226 8.30 4.88 7.21
N SER A 227 8.18 6.06 7.75
CA SER A 227 6.92 6.77 7.97
C SER A 227 7.00 8.18 7.42
N LEU A 228 5.88 8.67 6.92
CA LEU A 228 5.76 9.94 6.22
C LEU A 228 4.55 10.72 6.75
N ALA A 229 4.69 12.03 6.86
CA ALA A 229 3.58 12.92 7.19
C ALA A 229 3.69 14.23 6.42
N VAL A 230 2.55 14.79 6.02
CA VAL A 230 2.46 16.14 5.46
C VAL A 230 1.67 17.01 6.41
N ASP A 231 2.24 18.15 6.78
CA ASP A 231 1.60 19.10 7.65
C ASP A 231 0.65 20.08 6.90
N GLU A 232 -0.08 20.91 7.64
CA GLU A 232 -1.02 21.89 7.09
C GLU A 232 -0.34 22.89 6.13
N ALA A 233 0.97 23.14 6.30
CA ALA A 233 1.76 24.00 5.43
C ALA A 233 2.35 23.26 4.21
N ALA A 234 1.87 22.04 3.91
CA ALA A 234 2.34 21.18 2.81
C ALA A 234 3.84 20.81 2.90
N ARG A 235 4.41 20.81 4.10
CA ARG A 235 5.79 20.39 4.37
C ARG A 235 5.81 18.89 4.68
N LEU A 236 6.84 18.21 4.17
CA LEU A 236 7.03 16.78 4.37
C LEU A 236 7.91 16.50 5.60
N TRP A 237 7.48 15.54 6.38
CA TRP A 237 8.19 14.95 7.51
C TRP A 237 8.38 13.47 7.26
N ALA A 238 9.56 12.91 7.58
CA ALA A 238 9.86 11.50 7.45
C ALA A 238 10.67 11.00 8.65
N TRP A 239 10.53 9.71 8.95
CA TRP A 239 11.30 9.02 9.99
C TRP A 239 11.30 7.50 9.73
N GLY A 240 12.10 6.75 10.50
CA GLY A 240 12.32 5.34 10.28
C GLY A 240 13.59 5.07 9.49
N SER A 241 13.57 4.01 8.68
CA SER A 241 14.71 3.60 7.85
C SER A 241 15.06 4.63 6.79
N ASN A 242 16.37 4.90 6.63
CA ASN A 242 16.92 5.82 5.65
C ASN A 242 18.18 5.26 4.95
N HIS A 243 18.34 3.94 4.91
CA HIS A 243 19.52 3.29 4.32
C HIS A 243 19.77 3.65 2.84
N HIS A 244 18.70 3.97 2.12
CA HIS A 244 18.73 4.33 0.70
C HIS A 244 18.33 5.79 0.47
N GLY A 245 18.19 6.60 1.52
CA GLY A 245 17.74 7.98 1.42
C GLY A 245 16.22 8.12 1.32
N GLN A 246 15.41 7.07 1.57
CA GLN A 246 13.97 7.09 1.45
C GLN A 246 13.28 8.08 2.40
N ALA A 247 13.91 8.41 3.53
CA ALA A 247 13.44 9.44 4.46
C ALA A 247 14.09 10.83 4.23
N GLY A 248 14.83 11.00 3.14
CA GLY A 248 15.40 12.28 2.73
C GLY A 248 16.93 12.39 2.88
N ASP A 249 17.47 13.55 2.49
CA ASP A 249 18.90 13.84 2.44
C ASP A 249 19.46 14.15 3.83
N VAL A 250 19.60 13.12 4.65
CA VAL A 250 20.22 13.15 5.96
C VAL A 250 21.19 11.98 6.11
N SER A 251 22.29 12.16 6.84
CA SER A 251 23.34 11.15 6.97
C SER A 251 22.96 9.97 7.87
N ALA A 252 21.92 10.11 8.71
CA ALA A 252 21.48 9.06 9.61
C ALA A 252 20.76 7.93 8.86
N ARG A 253 21.15 6.67 9.15
CA ARG A 253 20.50 5.48 8.57
C ARG A 253 19.14 5.16 9.20
N HIS A 254 18.90 5.60 10.44
CA HIS A 254 17.65 5.48 11.16
C HIS A 254 17.29 6.82 11.78
N LEU A 255 16.09 7.29 11.48
CA LEU A 255 15.53 8.50 12.06
C LEU A 255 14.50 8.10 13.13
N THR A 256 14.90 8.14 14.38
CA THR A 256 14.01 7.77 15.51
C THR A 256 13.00 8.88 15.86
N ARG A 257 13.12 10.06 15.23
CA ARG A 257 12.20 11.20 15.39
C ARG A 257 11.81 11.77 14.03
N PRO A 258 10.59 12.32 13.91
CA PRO A 258 10.18 13.02 12.69
C PRO A 258 11.18 14.09 12.29
N THR A 259 11.69 14.01 11.08
CA THR A 259 12.68 14.93 10.50
C THR A 259 12.08 15.58 9.26
N ARG A 260 12.27 16.89 9.10
CA ARG A 260 11.77 17.62 7.94
C ARG A 260 12.56 17.25 6.69
N VAL A 261 11.84 16.85 5.64
CA VAL A 261 12.43 16.59 4.31
C VAL A 261 12.47 17.88 3.49
N GLY A 262 13.62 18.19 2.93
CA GLY A 262 13.83 19.38 2.09
C GLY A 262 13.23 19.21 0.69
N THR A 263 11.90 19.27 0.56
CA THR A 263 11.25 19.33 -0.75
C THR A 263 11.26 20.76 -1.28
N ARG A 264 11.50 20.91 -2.61
CA ARG A 264 11.45 22.23 -3.29
C ARG A 264 10.04 22.55 -3.82
N PHE A 265 9.05 21.80 -3.41
CA PHE A 265 7.66 21.94 -3.84
C PHE A 265 6.73 21.66 -2.65
N PRO A 266 5.55 22.29 -2.61
CA PRO A 266 4.52 21.96 -1.64
C PRO A 266 3.95 20.56 -1.96
N VAL A 267 3.91 19.68 -0.95
CA VAL A 267 3.52 18.28 -1.10
C VAL A 267 2.01 18.13 -0.96
N ALA A 268 1.37 17.46 -1.92
CA ALA A 268 -0.06 17.17 -1.90
C ALA A 268 -0.35 15.74 -1.47
N GLN A 269 0.36 14.75 -2.04
CA GLN A 269 0.21 13.34 -1.69
C GLN A 269 1.57 12.71 -1.46
N ILE A 270 1.57 11.66 -0.67
CA ILE A 270 2.73 10.84 -0.33
C ILE A 270 2.33 9.39 -0.27
N ASP A 271 3.24 8.51 -0.64
CA ASP A 271 3.17 7.10 -0.32
C ASP A 271 4.58 6.50 -0.22
N GLY A 272 4.72 5.35 0.44
CA GLY A 272 6.00 4.70 0.69
C GLY A 272 6.00 3.25 0.23
N GLY A 273 7.04 2.87 -0.52
CA GLY A 273 7.32 1.46 -0.81
C GLY A 273 8.35 0.87 0.15
N MET A 274 8.99 -0.24 -0.26
CA MET A 274 9.93 -0.94 0.63
C MET A 274 11.13 -0.07 1.01
N PHE A 275 11.78 0.56 0.05
CA PHE A 275 12.98 1.37 0.25
C PHE A 275 12.93 2.69 -0.52
N TYR A 276 11.74 3.16 -0.86
CA TYR A 276 11.55 4.39 -1.63
C TYR A 276 10.29 5.12 -1.18
N THR A 277 10.23 6.38 -1.53
CA THR A 277 9.08 7.27 -1.29
C THR A 277 8.64 7.90 -2.59
N VAL A 278 7.36 8.06 -2.77
CA VAL A 278 6.74 8.82 -3.87
C VAL A 278 5.88 9.94 -3.32
N ALA A 279 5.84 11.05 -4.05
CA ALA A 279 5.02 12.21 -3.69
C ALA A 279 4.48 12.91 -4.92
N THR A 280 3.35 13.62 -4.77
CA THR A 280 2.94 14.62 -5.76
C THR A 280 3.10 16.02 -5.20
N SER A 281 3.39 16.97 -6.09
CA SER A 281 3.19 18.40 -5.80
C SER A 281 1.68 18.73 -5.83
N VAL A 282 1.32 19.91 -5.36
CA VAL A 282 -0.04 20.47 -5.48
C VAL A 282 -0.50 20.66 -6.94
N HIS A 283 0.41 20.61 -7.90
CA HIS A 283 0.14 20.69 -9.33
C HIS A 283 0.01 19.30 -10.00
N GLY A 284 0.14 18.21 -9.23
CA GLY A 284 0.09 16.84 -9.73
C GLY A 284 1.36 16.35 -10.43
N ASP A 285 2.50 17.05 -10.24
CA ASP A 285 3.81 16.53 -10.66
C ASP A 285 4.25 15.42 -9.71
N VAL A 286 4.83 14.35 -10.24
CA VAL A 286 5.27 13.18 -9.46
C VAL A 286 6.77 13.24 -9.20
N PHE A 287 7.15 12.91 -7.97
CA PHE A 287 8.53 12.83 -7.49
C PHE A 287 8.73 11.50 -6.76
N ALA A 288 9.92 10.92 -6.91
CA ALA A 288 10.30 9.70 -6.20
C ALA A 288 11.75 9.81 -5.70
N TRP A 289 12.07 9.15 -4.56
CA TRP A 289 13.43 9.07 -4.01
C TRP A 289 13.59 7.85 -3.13
N GLY A 290 14.82 7.51 -2.77
CA GLY A 290 15.19 6.27 -2.13
C GLY A 290 15.94 5.35 -3.09
N TRP A 291 15.71 4.05 -3.00
CA TRP A 291 16.31 3.04 -3.85
C TRP A 291 15.63 2.94 -5.22
N ASN A 292 16.43 2.69 -6.28
CA ASN A 292 15.96 2.58 -7.67
C ASN A 292 16.34 1.26 -8.36
N GLY A 293 16.72 0.23 -7.62
CA GLY A 293 17.18 -1.02 -8.23
C GLY A 293 16.15 -1.77 -9.08
N LEU A 294 14.87 -1.39 -8.99
CA LEU A 294 13.77 -1.91 -9.80
C LEU A 294 13.09 -0.82 -10.66
N GLY A 295 13.75 0.32 -10.87
CA GLY A 295 13.23 1.41 -11.70
C GLY A 295 12.11 2.24 -11.09
N GLN A 296 11.85 2.12 -9.78
CA GLN A 296 10.74 2.80 -9.10
C GLN A 296 10.90 4.33 -8.99
N LEU A 297 12.11 4.85 -9.18
CA LEU A 297 12.36 6.30 -9.27
C LEU A 297 12.30 6.84 -10.71
N GLY A 298 12.09 5.95 -11.68
CA GLY A 298 12.12 6.30 -13.11
C GLY A 298 13.42 5.94 -13.82
N ALA A 299 13.38 5.88 -15.15
CA ALA A 299 14.50 5.45 -16.00
C ALA A 299 15.72 6.37 -15.93
N GLU A 300 15.50 7.67 -15.76
CA GLU A 300 16.54 8.69 -15.76
C GLU A 300 17.17 8.90 -14.35
N ALA A 301 16.63 8.22 -13.33
CA ALA A 301 17.09 8.38 -11.96
C ALA A 301 18.35 7.52 -11.70
N PRO A 302 19.25 7.97 -10.79
CA PRO A 302 20.40 7.17 -10.35
C PRO A 302 19.92 5.91 -9.59
N PRO A 303 20.81 4.93 -9.32
CA PRO A 303 20.48 3.70 -8.56
C PRO A 303 19.89 3.94 -7.16
N ALA A 304 20.16 5.11 -6.58
CA ALA A 304 19.52 5.62 -5.38
C ALA A 304 19.60 7.15 -5.36
N SER A 305 18.59 7.79 -4.76
CA SER A 305 18.59 9.24 -4.55
C SER A 305 17.96 9.58 -3.21
N ALA A 306 18.65 10.33 -2.37
CA ALA A 306 18.08 10.88 -1.15
C ALA A 306 17.25 12.17 -1.40
N ARG A 307 17.30 12.70 -2.61
CA ARG A 307 16.55 13.90 -3.03
C ARG A 307 15.46 13.54 -4.02
N PRO A 308 14.29 14.19 -3.95
CA PRO A 308 13.21 13.95 -4.89
C PRO A 308 13.64 14.11 -6.36
N VAL A 309 13.47 13.05 -7.15
CA VAL A 309 13.65 13.01 -8.61
C VAL A 309 12.29 13.15 -9.26
N ARG A 310 12.14 14.07 -10.21
CA ARG A 310 10.87 14.31 -10.91
C ARG A 310 10.68 13.31 -12.04
N LEU A 311 9.50 12.67 -12.11
CA LEU A 311 9.07 11.85 -13.24
C LEU A 311 8.36 12.75 -14.26
N ALA A 312 9.11 13.25 -15.24
CA ALA A 312 8.62 14.28 -16.16
C ALA A 312 7.49 13.80 -17.10
N SER A 313 7.35 12.49 -17.30
CA SER A 313 6.30 11.87 -18.14
C SER A 313 4.91 11.88 -17.50
N LEU A 314 4.81 12.08 -16.18
CA LEU A 314 3.54 12.07 -15.46
C LEU A 314 3.11 13.48 -15.07
N ARG A 315 1.83 13.77 -15.28
CA ARG A 315 1.21 15.06 -14.93
C ARG A 315 -0.21 14.83 -14.42
N ARG A 316 -0.71 15.79 -13.64
CA ARG A 316 -2.10 15.80 -13.12
C ARG A 316 -2.48 14.50 -12.39
N VAL A 317 -1.51 13.91 -11.69
CA VAL A 317 -1.77 12.72 -10.89
C VAL A 317 -2.64 13.07 -9.70
N THR A 318 -3.74 12.35 -9.56
CA THR A 318 -4.76 12.54 -8.51
C THR A 318 -4.65 11.51 -7.40
N GLN A 319 -4.02 10.36 -7.65
CA GLN A 319 -3.75 9.34 -6.65
C GLN A 319 -2.41 8.64 -6.95
N LEU A 320 -1.66 8.35 -5.89
CA LEU A 320 -0.49 7.47 -5.89
C LEU A 320 -0.75 6.26 -5.01
N SER A 321 -0.17 5.12 -5.39
CA SER A 321 -0.06 3.96 -4.53
C SER A 321 1.27 3.27 -4.78
N ALA A 322 2.06 3.12 -3.71
CA ALA A 322 3.38 2.49 -3.73
C ALA A 322 3.29 1.09 -3.14
N GLY A 323 3.62 0.09 -3.96
CA GLY A 323 3.81 -1.28 -3.51
C GLY A 323 5.25 -1.54 -3.04
N VAL A 324 5.61 -2.80 -2.81
CA VAL A 324 6.96 -3.16 -2.38
C VAL A 324 8.03 -2.68 -3.37
N GLY A 325 7.82 -2.83 -4.67
CA GLY A 325 8.78 -2.42 -5.68
C GLY A 325 8.19 -1.74 -6.91
N HIS A 326 6.88 -1.55 -6.99
CA HIS A 326 6.21 -0.89 -8.12
C HIS A 326 5.28 0.22 -7.64
N VAL A 327 4.92 1.11 -8.52
CA VAL A 327 4.07 2.27 -8.23
C VAL A 327 2.91 2.33 -9.21
N LEU A 328 1.74 2.69 -8.73
CA LEU A 328 0.58 3.05 -9.51
C LEU A 328 0.29 4.54 -9.37
N ALA A 329 -0.03 5.20 -10.47
CA ALA A 329 -0.48 6.58 -10.49
C ALA A 329 -1.76 6.70 -11.31
N LEU A 330 -2.79 7.27 -10.70
CA LEU A 330 -4.04 7.60 -11.39
C LEU A 330 -3.99 9.06 -11.83
N SER A 331 -4.22 9.30 -13.11
CA SER A 331 -4.28 10.63 -13.73
C SER A 331 -5.55 10.77 -14.57
N ASP A 332 -5.72 11.91 -15.22
CA ASP A 332 -6.77 12.13 -16.21
C ASP A 332 -6.64 11.25 -17.47
N GLN A 333 -5.45 10.69 -17.72
CA GLN A 333 -5.18 9.77 -18.82
C GLN A 333 -5.45 8.30 -18.47
N GLY A 334 -5.65 7.95 -17.20
CA GLY A 334 -5.84 6.61 -16.71
C GLY A 334 -4.80 6.19 -15.67
N VAL A 335 -4.62 4.88 -15.51
CA VAL A 335 -3.68 4.29 -14.55
C VAL A 335 -2.32 4.08 -15.22
N HIS A 336 -1.28 4.64 -14.64
CA HIS A 336 0.10 4.39 -15.01
C HIS A 336 0.77 3.50 -13.97
N ALA A 337 1.63 2.58 -14.41
CA ALA A 337 2.38 1.69 -13.55
C ALA A 337 3.85 1.63 -13.96
N TRP A 338 4.77 1.54 -12.98
CA TRP A 338 6.21 1.38 -13.21
C TRP A 338 6.91 0.75 -12.00
N GLY A 339 8.16 0.35 -12.20
CA GLY A 339 8.99 -0.31 -11.18
C GLY A 339 9.17 -1.80 -11.44
N ASN A 340 9.09 -2.61 -10.40
CA ASN A 340 9.17 -4.07 -10.47
C ASN A 340 8.02 -4.66 -11.29
N ASN A 341 8.36 -5.35 -12.36
CA ASN A 341 7.37 -5.99 -13.24
C ASN A 341 7.57 -7.52 -13.35
N ARG A 342 8.33 -8.14 -12.46
CA ARG A 342 8.61 -9.59 -12.50
C ARG A 342 7.36 -10.45 -12.53
N CYS A 343 6.28 -9.98 -11.92
CA CYS A 343 4.98 -10.64 -11.88
C CYS A 343 3.92 -9.88 -12.69
N SER A 344 4.31 -9.07 -13.67
CA SER A 344 3.41 -8.21 -14.44
C SER A 344 2.62 -7.19 -13.61
N ALA A 345 3.15 -6.77 -12.46
CA ALA A 345 2.50 -5.79 -11.59
C ALA A 345 2.34 -4.41 -12.25
N CYS A 346 3.10 -4.12 -13.31
CA CYS A 346 2.97 -2.91 -14.11
C CYS A 346 2.01 -3.04 -15.31
N GLY A 347 1.28 -4.14 -15.43
CA GLY A 347 0.28 -4.33 -16.51
C GLY A 347 0.88 -4.64 -17.87
N ASP A 348 2.08 -5.18 -17.91
CA ASP A 348 2.78 -5.61 -19.12
C ASP A 348 3.34 -7.01 -18.97
N PHE A 349 3.74 -7.65 -20.09
CA PHE A 349 4.25 -9.01 -20.08
C PHE A 349 5.54 -9.13 -19.24
N PRO A 350 5.73 -10.26 -18.52
CA PRO A 350 6.87 -10.45 -17.62
C PRO A 350 8.23 -10.62 -18.33
N SER A 351 8.26 -10.61 -19.66
CA SER A 351 9.51 -10.47 -20.42
C SER A 351 10.27 -9.20 -20.07
N ILE A 352 9.56 -8.16 -19.58
CA ILE A 352 10.12 -6.92 -19.05
C ILE A 352 10.09 -7.00 -17.53
N GLN A 353 11.15 -7.50 -16.90
CA GLN A 353 11.22 -7.67 -15.44
C GLN A 353 11.24 -6.34 -14.65
N VAL A 354 11.71 -5.28 -15.29
CA VAL A 354 11.77 -3.92 -14.70
C VAL A 354 11.18 -2.94 -15.70
N GLN A 355 10.13 -2.24 -15.30
CA GLN A 355 9.46 -1.21 -16.08
C GLN A 355 9.81 0.17 -15.49
N PRO A 356 10.94 0.79 -15.88
CA PRO A 356 11.40 2.03 -15.24
C PRO A 356 10.67 3.27 -15.76
N ARG A 357 9.92 3.16 -16.87
CA ARG A 357 9.09 4.25 -17.40
C ARG A 357 7.63 3.98 -17.09
N PRO A 358 6.87 4.98 -16.59
CA PRO A 358 5.44 4.83 -16.40
C PRO A 358 4.74 4.34 -17.66
N ASN A 359 4.08 3.20 -17.56
CA ASN A 359 3.32 2.54 -18.63
C ASN A 359 1.82 2.71 -18.36
N LEU A 360 1.04 3.06 -19.40
CA LEU A 360 -0.41 3.17 -19.30
C LEU A 360 -1.02 1.76 -19.28
N VAL A 361 -1.76 1.44 -18.22
CA VAL A 361 -2.42 0.15 -18.04
C VAL A 361 -3.73 0.13 -18.81
N ALA A 362 -3.90 -0.85 -19.69
CA ALA A 362 -5.13 -1.03 -20.47
C ALA A 362 -6.15 -1.87 -19.70
N PHE A 363 -7.38 -1.37 -19.57
CA PHE A 363 -8.53 -2.08 -19.00
C PHE A 363 -9.46 -2.50 -20.16
N ALA A 364 -9.61 -3.83 -20.36
CA ALA A 364 -10.39 -4.41 -21.46
C ALA A 364 -11.81 -4.80 -21.05
#